data_e0f3ee0ae50d36f3760ee791e1a16aa5
#
_entry.id   e0f3ee0ae50d36f3760ee791e1a16aa5
#
_cell.length_a   1.000
_cell.length_b   1.000
_cell.length_c   1.000
_cell.angle_alpha   90.00
_cell.angle_beta   90.00
_cell.angle_gamma   90.00
#
_symmetry.space_group_name_H-M   'P 1'
#
loop_
_entity.id
_entity.type
_entity.pdbx_description
1 polymer ?
#
loop_
_entity_poly.entity_id
_entity_poly.type
_entity_poly.pdbx_seq_one_letter_code
_entity_poly.pdbx_strand_id
1 'polypeptide(L)'
;MKSAVFYGKHDLRVEESAKPAVGKRDVLINVKACGVCGTDVHIYEGDKGAADVTPPTILGHEFAGVVEAVGSGVAGFKPGDRVCIDPNHPCGCCEPCRDGINHYCEHMTGYGTTVNGGFAEYCSVDMQQVYKLGDHTSFEQGAMTEPVACCLHGIDMCNIKPGSTVVVIGGGMIGLLMMQLAKNAGATKVVLLEPVEGKREVALKLGADLAIDSIHEDVPARLKQEGVGNVDVVIECVGKPVTIEQAIQIAGHKATVMMFGLTKPDETITVKPFEVFQKELVLTSSYINPYTQRRALGLIDSGRLDVSSMVAKVASLNELGAILSDPALRAMGKYIIDPSK
;
A
#
# COMPACT_ATOMS: atom_id res chain seq x y z
N MET A 1 -25.54 -11.33 -4.75
CA MET A 1 -24.43 -10.62 -5.35
C MET A 1 -23.25 -11.56 -5.55
N LYS A 2 -22.50 -11.37 -6.64
CA LYS A 2 -21.29 -12.15 -6.90
C LYS A 2 -20.17 -11.72 -5.95
N SER A 3 -19.45 -12.67 -5.36
CA SER A 3 -18.34 -12.40 -4.43
C SER A 3 -17.31 -13.52 -4.45
N ALA A 4 -16.04 -13.18 -4.10
CA ALA A 4 -14.98 -14.15 -3.88
C ALA A 4 -14.79 -14.34 -2.36
N VAL A 5 -15.22 -15.47 -1.85
CA VAL A 5 -15.23 -15.81 -0.43
C VAL A 5 -14.03 -16.69 -0.10
N PHE A 6 -13.25 -16.27 0.88
CA PHE A 6 -12.13 -17.02 1.43
C PHE A 6 -12.61 -17.95 2.55
N TYR A 7 -12.36 -19.26 2.39
CA TYR A 7 -12.74 -20.31 3.33
C TYR A 7 -11.54 -20.88 4.11
N GLY A 8 -10.33 -20.49 3.74
CA GLY A 8 -9.10 -20.96 4.36
C GLY A 8 -7.95 -21.05 3.35
N LYS A 9 -6.81 -21.54 3.80
CA LYS A 9 -5.61 -21.66 2.97
C LYS A 9 -5.91 -22.34 1.62
N HIS A 10 -5.61 -21.61 0.51
CA HIS A 10 -5.84 -22.03 -0.88
C HIS A 10 -7.30 -22.34 -1.23
N ASP A 11 -8.26 -21.93 -0.39
CA ASP A 11 -9.69 -22.12 -0.65
C ASP A 11 -10.38 -20.75 -0.79
N LEU A 12 -10.43 -20.26 -2.02
CA LEU A 12 -11.17 -19.06 -2.43
C LEU A 12 -12.21 -19.48 -3.47
N ARG A 13 -13.48 -19.13 -3.21
CA ARG A 13 -14.60 -19.53 -4.06
C ARG A 13 -15.35 -18.31 -4.55
N VAL A 14 -15.63 -18.26 -5.86
CA VAL A 14 -16.53 -17.26 -6.43
C VAL A 14 -17.94 -17.82 -6.41
N GLU A 15 -18.81 -17.14 -5.66
CA GLU A 15 -20.18 -17.62 -5.41
C GLU A 15 -21.19 -16.46 -5.27
N GLU A 16 -22.47 -16.80 -5.22
CA GLU A 16 -23.54 -15.87 -4.90
C GLU A 16 -23.71 -15.72 -3.39
N SER A 17 -23.48 -14.51 -2.91
CA SER A 17 -23.67 -14.11 -1.51
C SER A 17 -24.84 -13.15 -1.34
N ALA A 18 -25.37 -13.03 -0.13
CA ALA A 18 -26.38 -12.03 0.17
C ALA A 18 -25.79 -10.61 0.02
N LYS A 19 -26.58 -9.70 -0.58
CA LYS A 19 -26.19 -8.28 -0.62
C LYS A 19 -26.15 -7.74 0.83
N PRO A 20 -25.10 -6.98 1.24
CA PRO A 20 -25.01 -6.47 2.60
C PRO A 20 -26.22 -5.60 3.00
N ALA A 21 -26.68 -5.76 4.23
CA ALA A 21 -27.64 -4.83 4.82
C ALA A 21 -26.95 -3.47 5.08
N VAL A 22 -27.70 -2.39 4.98
CA VAL A 22 -27.21 -1.03 5.23
C VAL A 22 -27.48 -0.66 6.68
N GLY A 23 -26.46 -0.58 7.49
CA GLY A 23 -26.56 -0.09 8.87
C GLY A 23 -26.83 1.41 8.93
N LYS A 24 -27.19 1.91 10.12
CA LYS A 24 -27.56 3.33 10.30
C LYS A 24 -26.49 4.31 9.81
N ARG A 25 -25.21 3.97 9.99
CA ARG A 25 -24.07 4.81 9.63
C ARG A 25 -23.35 4.36 8.35
N ASP A 26 -23.84 3.33 7.68
CA ASP A 26 -23.17 2.70 6.57
C ASP A 26 -23.51 3.33 5.22
N VAL A 27 -22.52 3.32 4.38
CA VAL A 27 -22.60 3.60 2.95
C VAL A 27 -22.45 2.26 2.22
N LEU A 28 -23.48 1.84 1.51
CA LEU A 28 -23.42 0.67 0.64
C LEU A 28 -22.77 1.08 -0.69
N ILE A 29 -21.65 0.49 -0.99
CA ILE A 29 -20.86 0.79 -2.18
C ILE A 29 -21.02 -0.33 -3.20
N ASN A 30 -21.43 0.01 -4.43
CA ASN A 30 -21.29 -0.85 -5.60
C ASN A 30 -19.84 -0.76 -6.05
N VAL A 31 -19.05 -1.80 -5.77
CA VAL A 31 -17.61 -1.84 -6.04
C VAL A 31 -17.35 -1.91 -7.54
N LYS A 32 -16.48 -1.06 -8.04
CA LYS A 32 -16.06 -0.98 -9.45
C LYS A 32 -14.62 -1.39 -9.68
N ALA A 33 -13.80 -1.24 -8.66
CA ALA A 33 -12.39 -1.60 -8.70
C ALA A 33 -11.92 -2.00 -7.30
N CYS A 34 -11.25 -3.14 -7.18
CA CYS A 34 -10.60 -3.58 -5.94
C CYS A 34 -9.19 -4.07 -6.25
N GLY A 35 -8.19 -3.45 -5.66
CA GLY A 35 -6.78 -3.81 -5.80
C GLY A 35 -6.44 -5.13 -5.12
N VAL A 36 -5.56 -5.93 -5.75
CA VAL A 36 -4.98 -7.12 -5.13
C VAL A 36 -3.69 -6.72 -4.42
N CYS A 37 -3.61 -7.00 -3.11
CA CYS A 37 -2.50 -6.66 -2.23
C CYS A 37 -1.65 -7.88 -1.86
N GLY A 38 -0.40 -7.65 -1.44
CA GLY A 38 0.42 -8.69 -0.81
C GLY A 38 -0.21 -9.30 0.44
N THR A 39 -0.98 -8.52 1.20
CA THR A 39 -1.75 -8.99 2.36
C THR A 39 -2.77 -10.06 1.96
N ASP A 40 -3.48 -9.90 0.84
CA ASP A 40 -4.43 -10.91 0.34
C ASP A 40 -3.71 -12.23 -0.01
N VAL A 41 -2.47 -12.13 -0.54
CA VAL A 41 -1.64 -13.29 -0.85
C VAL A 41 -1.22 -14.02 0.43
N HIS A 42 -0.73 -13.29 1.45
CA HIS A 42 -0.35 -13.89 2.74
C HIS A 42 -1.53 -14.59 3.41
N ILE A 43 -2.73 -13.98 3.36
CA ILE A 43 -3.96 -14.58 3.88
C ILE A 43 -4.30 -15.86 3.09
N TYR A 44 -4.23 -15.80 1.75
CA TYR A 44 -4.51 -16.94 0.88
C TYR A 44 -3.54 -18.11 1.11
N GLU A 45 -2.26 -17.82 1.38
CA GLU A 45 -1.23 -18.80 1.72
C GLU A 45 -1.35 -19.33 3.17
N GLY A 46 -2.25 -18.77 3.97
CA GLY A 46 -2.43 -19.14 5.39
C GLY A 46 -1.36 -18.58 6.31
N ASP A 47 -0.61 -17.59 5.84
CA ASP A 47 0.33 -16.84 6.66
C ASP A 47 -0.43 -15.82 7.51
N LYS A 48 0.15 -15.43 8.66
CA LYS A 48 -0.37 -14.29 9.41
C LYS A 48 -0.14 -13.01 8.60
N GLY A 49 -1.22 -12.41 8.13
CA GLY A 49 -1.21 -11.11 7.49
C GLY A 49 -1.13 -9.97 8.50
N ALA A 50 -1.46 -8.75 8.07
CA ALA A 50 -1.55 -7.59 8.97
C ALA A 50 -2.67 -7.73 10.02
N ALA A 51 -3.64 -8.65 9.80
CA ALA A 51 -4.73 -8.96 10.71
C ALA A 51 -5.10 -10.45 10.64
N ASP A 52 -5.61 -11.00 11.75
CA ASP A 52 -6.14 -12.36 11.79
C ASP A 52 -7.51 -12.40 11.07
N VAL A 53 -7.62 -13.23 10.03
CA VAL A 53 -8.84 -13.43 9.26
C VAL A 53 -9.58 -14.66 9.78
N THR A 54 -10.87 -14.52 10.04
CA THR A 54 -11.76 -15.63 10.41
C THR A 54 -12.64 -16.01 9.22
N PRO A 55 -12.37 -17.15 8.54
CA PRO A 55 -13.23 -17.61 7.46
C PRO A 55 -14.64 -18.02 7.94
N PRO A 56 -15.69 -17.88 7.09
CA PRO A 56 -15.67 -17.35 5.75
C PRO A 56 -15.62 -15.82 5.71
N THR A 57 -14.78 -15.24 4.87
CA THR A 57 -14.63 -13.77 4.72
C THR A 57 -14.42 -13.39 3.27
N ILE A 58 -15.05 -12.33 2.79
CA ILE A 58 -14.77 -11.71 1.51
C ILE A 58 -13.57 -10.79 1.71
N LEU A 59 -12.45 -11.09 1.03
CA LEU A 59 -11.23 -10.29 1.11
C LEU A 59 -11.30 -9.02 0.24
N GLY A 60 -10.15 -8.32 0.12
CA GLY A 60 -10.00 -7.12 -0.70
C GLY A 60 -10.29 -5.83 0.07
N HIS A 61 -9.23 -5.07 0.34
CA HIS A 61 -9.24 -3.89 1.23
C HIS A 61 -8.87 -2.59 0.52
N GLU A 62 -8.56 -2.63 -0.77
CA GLU A 62 -8.17 -1.48 -1.58
C GLU A 62 -9.25 -1.24 -2.65
N PHE A 63 -10.39 -0.60 -2.32
CA PHE A 63 -11.45 -0.52 -3.31
C PHE A 63 -12.12 0.86 -3.46
N ALA A 64 -12.69 1.03 -4.63
CA ALA A 64 -13.47 2.20 -5.03
C ALA A 64 -14.74 1.77 -5.78
N GLY A 65 -15.75 2.64 -5.76
CA GLY A 65 -17.01 2.35 -6.42
C GLY A 65 -18.00 3.50 -6.36
N VAL A 66 -19.27 3.16 -6.52
CA VAL A 66 -20.38 4.11 -6.52
C VAL A 66 -21.28 3.84 -5.31
N VAL A 67 -21.69 4.88 -4.62
CA VAL A 67 -22.67 4.77 -3.53
C VAL A 67 -24.00 4.29 -4.10
N GLU A 68 -24.46 3.13 -3.65
CA GLU A 68 -25.75 2.52 -4.01
C GLU A 68 -26.87 2.99 -3.08
N ALA A 69 -26.61 2.97 -1.77
CA ALA A 69 -27.54 3.38 -0.73
C ALA A 69 -26.78 3.90 0.50
N VAL A 70 -27.48 4.65 1.34
CA VAL A 70 -26.94 5.20 2.58
C VAL A 70 -27.86 4.95 3.75
N GLY A 71 -27.31 4.69 4.93
CA GLY A 71 -28.07 4.54 6.17
C GLY A 71 -28.70 5.86 6.65
N SER A 72 -29.70 5.77 7.49
CA SER A 72 -30.47 6.93 7.95
C SER A 72 -29.69 7.95 8.78
N GLY A 73 -28.51 7.60 9.27
CA GLY A 73 -27.60 8.48 10.02
C GLY A 73 -26.40 8.98 9.21
N VAL A 74 -26.34 8.64 7.92
CA VAL A 74 -25.25 9.07 7.03
C VAL A 74 -25.46 10.52 6.61
N ALA A 75 -24.40 11.32 6.72
CA ALA A 75 -24.34 12.68 6.20
C ALA A 75 -23.19 12.82 5.19
N GLY A 76 -23.37 13.69 4.21
CA GLY A 76 -22.34 14.01 3.22
C GLY A 76 -22.25 13.07 2.02
N PHE A 77 -22.96 11.94 2.02
CA PHE A 77 -23.03 10.98 0.90
C PHE A 77 -24.45 10.75 0.42
N LYS A 78 -24.58 10.44 -0.86
CA LYS A 78 -25.85 10.09 -1.53
C LYS A 78 -25.61 9.05 -2.62
N PRO A 79 -26.65 8.28 -3.02
CA PRO A 79 -26.56 7.41 -4.17
C PRO A 79 -26.03 8.13 -5.40
N GLY A 80 -25.13 7.48 -6.12
CA GLY A 80 -24.43 8.02 -7.28
C GLY A 80 -23.09 8.71 -6.99
N ASP A 81 -22.76 9.02 -5.73
CA ASP A 81 -21.43 9.55 -5.38
C ASP A 81 -20.36 8.51 -5.70
N ARG A 82 -19.25 8.97 -6.30
CA ARG A 82 -18.05 8.16 -6.59
C ARG A 82 -17.13 8.21 -5.38
N VAL A 83 -16.70 7.04 -4.89
CA VAL A 83 -15.99 6.96 -3.61
C VAL A 83 -14.86 5.93 -3.62
N CYS A 84 -13.87 6.12 -2.74
CA CYS A 84 -12.92 5.09 -2.28
C CYS A 84 -13.01 4.97 -0.77
N ILE A 85 -12.35 3.98 -0.20
CA ILE A 85 -12.41 3.71 1.24
C ILE A 85 -11.03 3.68 1.90
N ASP A 86 -11.02 3.94 3.20
CA ASP A 86 -9.98 3.52 4.12
C ASP A 86 -10.44 2.21 4.80
N PRO A 87 -9.74 1.08 4.63
CA PRO A 87 -10.20 -0.18 5.20
C PRO A 87 -10.10 -0.23 6.72
N ASN A 88 -9.30 0.63 7.34
CA ASN A 88 -8.98 0.58 8.75
C ASN A 88 -9.95 1.43 9.57
N HIS A 89 -10.94 0.80 10.21
CA HIS A 89 -11.95 1.48 11.02
C HIS A 89 -11.65 1.31 12.52
N PRO A 90 -11.06 2.32 13.19
CA PRO A 90 -10.76 2.29 14.61
C PRO A 90 -12.03 2.53 15.44
N CYS A 91 -12.10 1.98 16.65
CA CYS A 91 -13.25 2.13 17.55
C CYS A 91 -13.43 3.57 18.09
N GLY A 92 -12.41 4.41 18.03
CA GLY A 92 -12.44 5.82 18.48
C GLY A 92 -12.48 6.03 19.99
N CYS A 93 -12.45 4.98 20.84
CA CYS A 93 -12.64 5.11 22.29
C CYS A 93 -11.62 4.38 23.16
N CYS A 94 -10.82 3.44 22.64
CA CYS A 94 -9.73 2.80 23.37
C CYS A 94 -8.56 3.78 23.61
N GLU A 95 -7.59 3.40 24.42
CA GLU A 95 -6.45 4.25 24.79
C GLU A 95 -5.66 4.70 23.55
N PRO A 96 -5.20 3.82 22.63
CA PRO A 96 -4.50 4.24 21.41
C PRO A 96 -5.30 5.22 20.55
N CYS A 97 -6.63 5.03 20.45
CA CYS A 97 -7.46 5.96 19.68
C CYS A 97 -7.51 7.36 20.32
N ARG A 98 -7.57 7.45 21.64
CA ARG A 98 -7.59 8.72 22.39
C ARG A 98 -6.25 9.44 22.33
N ASP A 99 -5.15 8.69 22.24
CA ASP A 99 -3.79 9.20 22.13
C ASP A 99 -3.40 9.62 20.70
N GLY A 100 -4.33 9.43 19.70
CA GLY A 100 -4.09 9.80 18.31
C GLY A 100 -3.24 8.78 17.52
N ILE A 101 -3.00 7.60 18.08
CA ILE A 101 -2.30 6.48 17.45
C ILE A 101 -3.31 5.37 17.10
N ASN A 102 -4.40 5.76 16.44
CA ASN A 102 -5.57 4.92 16.16
C ASN A 102 -5.27 3.67 15.31
N HIS A 103 -4.14 3.64 14.61
CA HIS A 103 -3.66 2.46 13.88
C HIS A 103 -3.25 1.29 14.80
N TYR A 104 -3.09 1.54 16.10
CA TYR A 104 -2.94 0.52 17.15
C TYR A 104 -4.23 0.27 17.92
N CYS A 105 -5.39 0.57 17.34
CA CYS A 105 -6.68 0.37 17.98
C CYS A 105 -6.88 -1.09 18.40
N GLU A 106 -7.23 -1.30 19.68
CA GLU A 106 -7.47 -2.65 20.26
C GLU A 106 -8.68 -3.37 19.64
N HIS A 107 -9.58 -2.60 19.00
CA HIS A 107 -10.82 -3.07 18.40
C HIS A 107 -10.90 -2.63 16.93
N MET A 108 -9.78 -2.73 16.20
CA MET A 108 -9.73 -2.36 14.79
C MET A 108 -10.63 -3.27 13.97
N THR A 109 -11.51 -2.67 13.16
CA THR A 109 -12.24 -3.37 12.11
C THR A 109 -11.54 -3.11 10.78
N GLY A 110 -11.16 -4.18 10.06
CA GLY A 110 -10.52 -4.10 8.75
C GLY A 110 -11.44 -4.62 7.66
N TYR A 111 -11.93 -3.74 6.78
CA TYR A 111 -12.72 -4.16 5.62
C TYR A 111 -11.84 -4.96 4.65
N GLY A 112 -12.25 -6.18 4.32
CA GLY A 112 -11.47 -7.09 3.47
C GLY A 112 -10.37 -7.87 4.19
N THR A 113 -10.33 -7.79 5.53
CA THR A 113 -9.45 -8.59 6.38
C THR A 113 -10.25 -9.20 7.55
N THR A 114 -10.67 -8.42 8.53
CA THR A 114 -11.44 -8.94 9.69
C THR A 114 -12.94 -8.96 9.44
N VAL A 115 -13.44 -8.18 8.46
CA VAL A 115 -14.82 -8.20 7.97
C VAL A 115 -14.83 -8.19 6.44
N ASN A 116 -15.98 -8.47 5.84
CA ASN A 116 -16.14 -8.52 4.37
C ASN A 116 -15.68 -7.24 3.68
N GLY A 117 -15.00 -7.40 2.55
CA GLY A 117 -14.38 -6.34 1.76
C GLY A 117 -14.86 -6.25 0.32
N GLY A 118 -13.94 -5.81 -0.55
CA GLY A 118 -14.21 -5.34 -1.90
C GLY A 118 -14.12 -6.38 -3.03
N PHE A 119 -13.72 -7.65 -2.75
CA PHE A 119 -13.81 -8.69 -3.79
C PHE A 119 -15.24 -9.21 -3.93
N ALA A 120 -16.18 -8.28 -4.06
CA ALA A 120 -17.60 -8.50 -4.25
C ALA A 120 -18.25 -7.31 -4.99
N GLU A 121 -19.42 -7.51 -5.56
CA GLU A 121 -20.17 -6.43 -6.22
C GLU A 121 -20.59 -5.31 -5.26
N TYR A 122 -20.77 -5.61 -3.96
CA TYR A 122 -21.19 -4.64 -2.95
C TYR A 122 -20.46 -4.84 -1.63
N CYS A 123 -20.09 -3.73 -0.99
CA CYS A 123 -19.56 -3.69 0.37
C CYS A 123 -20.25 -2.58 1.17
N SER A 124 -20.60 -2.84 2.44
CA SER A 124 -21.18 -1.86 3.36
C SER A 124 -20.07 -1.34 4.29
N VAL A 125 -19.83 -0.03 4.30
CA VAL A 125 -18.71 0.62 4.98
C VAL A 125 -19.23 1.78 5.84
N ASP A 126 -18.74 1.92 7.08
CA ASP A 126 -19.06 3.09 7.91
C ASP A 126 -18.66 4.39 7.19
N MET A 127 -19.51 5.40 7.24
CA MET A 127 -19.33 6.66 6.52
C MET A 127 -18.00 7.39 6.88
N GLN A 128 -17.39 7.11 8.04
CA GLN A 128 -16.11 7.71 8.44
C GLN A 128 -14.93 7.21 7.60
N GLN A 129 -15.09 6.04 6.99
CA GLN A 129 -14.05 5.40 6.17
C GLN A 129 -14.26 5.60 4.67
N VAL A 130 -15.24 6.41 4.27
CA VAL A 130 -15.58 6.68 2.88
C VAL A 130 -15.09 8.07 2.46
N TYR A 131 -14.46 8.14 1.29
CA TYR A 131 -13.88 9.37 0.72
C TYR A 131 -14.39 9.59 -0.71
N LYS A 132 -14.82 10.81 -1.02
CA LYS A 132 -15.28 11.15 -2.40
C LYS A 132 -14.10 11.26 -3.34
N LEU A 133 -14.21 10.59 -4.48
CA LEU A 133 -13.27 10.73 -5.60
C LEU A 133 -13.50 12.05 -6.34
N GLY A 134 -12.43 12.63 -6.86
CA GLY A 134 -12.51 13.71 -7.83
C GLY A 134 -13.18 13.27 -9.13
N ASP A 135 -13.76 14.21 -9.87
CA ASP A 135 -14.55 13.93 -11.09
C ASP A 135 -13.73 13.21 -12.19
N HIS A 136 -12.41 13.47 -12.24
CA HIS A 136 -11.51 12.91 -13.24
C HIS A 136 -10.75 11.66 -12.79
N THR A 137 -10.84 11.27 -11.51
CA THR A 137 -10.15 10.09 -10.97
C THR A 137 -10.93 8.82 -11.34
N SER A 138 -10.28 7.87 -12.00
CA SER A 138 -10.93 6.58 -12.32
C SER A 138 -11.14 5.73 -11.06
N PHE A 139 -11.95 4.67 -11.15
CA PHE A 139 -12.12 3.76 -10.00
C PHE A 139 -10.86 2.95 -9.72
N GLU A 140 -10.10 2.60 -10.75
CA GLU A 140 -8.80 1.93 -10.61
C GLU A 140 -7.81 2.82 -9.85
N GLN A 141 -7.76 4.12 -10.18
CA GLN A 141 -6.98 5.10 -9.42
C GLN A 141 -7.50 5.26 -7.99
N GLY A 142 -8.82 5.29 -7.81
CA GLY A 142 -9.47 5.34 -6.50
C GLY A 142 -9.12 4.14 -5.61
N ALA A 143 -9.05 2.93 -6.19
CA ALA A 143 -8.63 1.72 -5.49
C ALA A 143 -7.15 1.78 -5.06
N MET A 144 -6.32 2.58 -5.74
CA MET A 144 -4.91 2.79 -5.37
C MET A 144 -4.73 3.76 -4.19
N THR A 145 -5.79 4.39 -3.68
CA THR A 145 -5.67 5.39 -2.61
C THR A 145 -5.14 4.77 -1.32
N GLU A 146 -5.56 3.56 -0.97
CA GLU A 146 -5.11 2.88 0.25
C GLU A 146 -3.60 2.59 0.24
N PRO A 147 -3.01 1.90 -0.77
CA PRO A 147 -1.58 1.67 -0.79
C PRO A 147 -0.77 2.97 -0.87
N VAL A 148 -1.28 4.01 -1.55
CA VAL A 148 -0.66 5.35 -1.53
C VAL A 148 -0.70 5.94 -0.12
N ALA A 149 -1.78 5.76 0.63
CA ALA A 149 -1.92 6.26 1.99
C ALA A 149 -0.93 5.58 2.95
N CYS A 150 -0.72 4.26 2.81
CA CYS A 150 0.31 3.54 3.55
C CYS A 150 1.72 4.05 3.23
N CYS A 151 2.04 4.22 1.93
CA CYS A 151 3.31 4.79 1.51
C CYS A 151 3.50 6.23 2.03
N LEU A 152 2.45 7.04 2.00
CA LEU A 152 2.51 8.42 2.49
C LEU A 152 2.79 8.50 3.98
N HIS A 153 2.24 7.57 4.79
CA HIS A 153 2.60 7.46 6.20
C HIS A 153 4.09 7.14 6.37
N GLY A 154 4.63 6.19 5.59
CA GLY A 154 6.07 5.91 5.60
C GLY A 154 6.92 7.13 5.23
N ILE A 155 6.52 7.89 4.23
CA ILE A 155 7.20 9.14 3.82
C ILE A 155 7.16 10.20 4.94
N ASP A 156 6.04 10.36 5.62
CA ASP A 156 5.92 11.30 6.76
C ASP A 156 6.94 10.96 7.87
N MET A 157 7.17 9.66 8.10
CA MET A 157 8.14 9.20 9.10
C MET A 157 9.61 9.31 8.63
N CYS A 158 9.85 9.40 7.31
CA CYS A 158 11.20 9.57 6.77
C CYS A 158 11.80 10.96 7.00
N ASN A 159 10.99 11.98 7.34
CA ASN A 159 11.42 13.35 7.52
C ASN A 159 12.23 13.91 6.33
N ILE A 160 11.79 13.59 5.10
CA ILE A 160 12.40 14.10 3.86
C ILE A 160 12.28 15.63 3.84
N LYS A 161 13.37 16.30 3.52
CA LYS A 161 13.43 17.76 3.40
C LYS A 161 13.69 18.17 1.95
N PRO A 162 13.29 19.37 1.54
CA PRO A 162 13.73 19.92 0.25
C PRO A 162 15.24 19.86 0.11
N GLY A 163 15.71 19.23 -0.96
CA GLY A 163 17.14 19.01 -1.21
C GLY A 163 17.66 17.63 -0.81
N SER A 164 16.89 16.80 -0.12
CA SER A 164 17.31 15.45 0.30
C SER A 164 17.65 14.56 -0.88
N THR A 165 18.63 13.67 -0.63
CA THR A 165 18.94 12.50 -1.47
C THR A 165 18.29 11.26 -0.88
N VAL A 166 17.45 10.58 -1.67
CA VAL A 166 16.70 9.39 -1.25
C VAL A 166 17.09 8.19 -2.11
N VAL A 167 17.35 7.06 -1.48
CA VAL A 167 17.53 5.77 -2.15
C VAL A 167 16.35 4.88 -1.81
N VAL A 168 15.70 4.30 -2.82
CA VAL A 168 14.61 3.33 -2.66
C VAL A 168 15.11 1.96 -3.10
N ILE A 169 14.95 0.94 -2.27
CA ILE A 169 15.32 -0.44 -2.57
C ILE A 169 14.06 -1.24 -2.90
N GLY A 170 14.01 -1.74 -4.14
CA GLY A 170 12.89 -2.49 -4.70
C GLY A 170 12.05 -1.67 -5.67
N GLY A 171 11.95 -2.12 -6.91
CA GLY A 171 11.17 -1.51 -8.01
C GLY A 171 9.79 -2.14 -8.20
N GLY A 172 9.20 -2.69 -7.13
CA GLY A 172 7.79 -3.10 -7.12
C GLY A 172 6.86 -1.90 -7.01
N MET A 173 5.54 -2.15 -7.00
CA MET A 173 4.52 -1.10 -6.89
C MET A 173 4.80 -0.14 -5.71
N ILE A 174 5.07 -0.69 -4.53
CA ILE A 174 5.35 0.11 -3.32
C ILE A 174 6.61 0.98 -3.51
N GLY A 175 7.70 0.41 -4.03
CA GLY A 175 8.92 1.20 -4.26
C GLY A 175 8.72 2.32 -5.29
N LEU A 176 7.95 2.07 -6.36
CA LEU A 176 7.61 3.11 -7.35
C LEU A 176 6.72 4.21 -6.76
N LEU A 177 5.80 3.87 -5.85
CA LEU A 177 5.02 4.86 -5.10
C LEU A 177 5.91 5.67 -4.15
N MET A 178 6.77 5.01 -3.36
CA MET A 178 7.71 5.67 -2.45
C MET A 178 8.65 6.62 -3.18
N MET A 179 9.15 6.22 -4.34
CA MET A 179 9.99 7.05 -5.21
C MET A 179 9.29 8.35 -5.64
N GLN A 180 8.06 8.25 -6.14
CA GLN A 180 7.28 9.41 -6.55
C GLN A 180 6.91 10.29 -5.35
N LEU A 181 6.52 9.68 -4.23
CA LEU A 181 6.21 10.39 -2.99
C LEU A 181 7.43 11.11 -2.41
N ALA A 182 8.63 10.50 -2.47
CA ALA A 182 9.87 11.14 -2.06
C ALA A 182 10.15 12.41 -2.89
N LYS A 183 9.93 12.36 -4.21
CA LYS A 183 10.00 13.54 -5.08
C LYS A 183 9.00 14.61 -4.67
N ASN A 184 7.74 14.22 -4.44
CA ASN A 184 6.70 15.16 -3.98
C ASN A 184 7.01 15.77 -2.59
N ALA A 185 7.73 15.05 -1.73
CA ALA A 185 8.19 15.54 -0.43
C ALA A 185 9.39 16.50 -0.52
N GLY A 186 9.99 16.66 -1.71
CA GLY A 186 11.08 17.62 -1.95
C GLY A 186 12.47 17.01 -2.12
N ALA A 187 12.58 15.68 -2.28
CA ALA A 187 13.84 15.06 -2.65
C ALA A 187 14.32 15.57 -4.02
N THR A 188 15.56 16.01 -4.12
CA THR A 188 16.17 16.51 -5.36
C THR A 188 16.90 15.42 -6.13
N LYS A 189 17.28 14.34 -5.44
CA LYS A 189 17.88 13.15 -6.03
C LYS A 189 17.16 11.91 -5.49
N VAL A 190 16.59 11.11 -6.37
CA VAL A 190 15.96 9.83 -6.01
C VAL A 190 16.59 8.72 -6.86
N VAL A 191 17.19 7.75 -6.18
CA VAL A 191 17.85 6.58 -6.77
C VAL A 191 17.01 5.35 -6.48
N LEU A 192 16.77 4.52 -7.49
CA LEU A 192 16.11 3.22 -7.31
C LEU A 192 17.14 2.09 -7.42
N LEU A 193 17.10 1.14 -6.50
CA LEU A 193 17.87 -0.11 -6.56
C LEU A 193 16.91 -1.27 -6.92
N GLU A 194 17.11 -1.89 -8.08
CA GLU A 194 16.24 -2.96 -8.58
C GLU A 194 17.00 -3.85 -9.57
N PRO A 195 17.03 -5.18 -9.39
CA PRO A 195 17.76 -6.07 -10.29
C PRO A 195 17.12 -6.23 -11.67
N VAL A 196 15.79 -6.08 -11.79
CA VAL A 196 15.06 -6.32 -13.06
C VAL A 196 15.12 -5.08 -13.93
N GLU A 197 15.73 -5.19 -15.14
CA GLU A 197 15.93 -4.08 -16.07
C GLU A 197 14.63 -3.36 -16.43
N GLY A 198 13.59 -4.09 -16.82
CA GLY A 198 12.29 -3.48 -17.19
C GLY A 198 11.65 -2.67 -16.07
N LYS A 199 11.87 -3.07 -14.79
CA LYS A 199 11.41 -2.27 -13.64
C LYS A 199 12.25 -1.01 -13.44
N ARG A 200 13.56 -1.08 -13.69
CA ARG A 200 14.43 0.11 -13.68
C ARG A 200 14.01 1.13 -14.74
N GLU A 201 13.65 0.65 -15.95
CA GLU A 201 13.14 1.54 -17.02
C GLU A 201 11.83 2.21 -16.63
N VAL A 202 10.90 1.48 -15.99
CA VAL A 202 9.65 2.05 -15.47
C VAL A 202 9.95 3.13 -14.43
N ALA A 203 10.86 2.88 -13.50
CA ALA A 203 11.25 3.86 -12.48
C ALA A 203 11.83 5.14 -13.08
N LEU A 204 12.69 5.03 -14.08
CA LEU A 204 13.25 6.20 -14.80
C LEU A 204 12.15 7.01 -15.50
N LYS A 205 11.18 6.33 -16.14
CA LYS A 205 10.02 6.99 -16.77
C LYS A 205 9.12 7.70 -15.72
N LEU A 206 9.01 7.16 -14.52
CA LEU A 206 8.26 7.72 -13.39
C LEU A 206 9.05 8.76 -12.60
N GLY A 207 10.27 9.11 -13.01
CA GLY A 207 11.02 10.23 -12.45
C GLY A 207 12.16 9.88 -11.51
N ALA A 208 12.63 8.61 -11.45
CA ALA A 208 13.90 8.31 -10.80
C ALA A 208 15.05 9.05 -11.51
N ASP A 209 15.98 9.60 -10.75
CA ASP A 209 17.16 10.27 -11.32
C ASP A 209 18.25 9.27 -11.70
N LEU A 210 18.23 8.09 -11.09
CA LEU A 210 19.14 6.99 -11.34
C LEU A 210 18.47 5.66 -10.95
N ALA A 211 18.73 4.61 -11.71
CA ALA A 211 18.33 3.26 -11.37
C ALA A 211 19.55 2.33 -11.50
N ILE A 212 19.81 1.54 -10.45
CA ILE A 212 21.01 0.71 -10.31
C ILE A 212 20.59 -0.75 -10.21
N ASP A 213 21.32 -1.65 -10.88
CA ASP A 213 21.18 -3.08 -10.70
C ASP A 213 21.82 -3.50 -9.36
N SER A 214 20.96 -3.76 -8.38
CA SER A 214 21.39 -4.04 -7.00
C SER A 214 22.10 -5.39 -6.80
N ILE A 215 22.12 -6.25 -7.83
CA ILE A 215 22.74 -7.58 -7.77
C ILE A 215 24.07 -7.61 -8.54
N HIS A 216 24.12 -6.98 -9.71
CA HIS A 216 25.26 -7.08 -10.61
C HIS A 216 26.20 -5.86 -10.56
N GLU A 217 25.81 -4.78 -9.86
CA GLU A 217 26.64 -3.61 -9.66
C GLU A 217 27.05 -3.47 -8.18
N ASP A 218 28.24 -2.94 -7.93
CA ASP A 218 28.65 -2.46 -6.60
C ASP A 218 27.93 -1.14 -6.31
N VAL A 219 26.85 -1.23 -5.53
CA VAL A 219 25.96 -0.09 -5.26
C VAL A 219 26.72 1.10 -4.63
N PRO A 220 27.55 0.95 -3.58
CA PRO A 220 28.35 2.04 -3.03
C PRO A 220 29.29 2.69 -4.05
N ALA A 221 30.00 1.89 -4.85
CA ALA A 221 30.90 2.40 -5.89
C ALA A 221 30.11 3.14 -6.97
N ARG A 222 28.97 2.61 -7.38
CA ARG A 222 28.09 3.22 -8.41
C ARG A 222 27.52 4.55 -7.93
N LEU A 223 27.02 4.63 -6.70
CA LEU A 223 26.52 5.87 -6.10
C LEU A 223 27.63 6.95 -6.11
N LYS A 224 28.85 6.58 -5.71
CA LYS A 224 30.01 7.49 -5.74
C LYS A 224 30.37 7.95 -7.15
N GLN A 225 30.37 7.05 -8.14
CA GLN A 225 30.64 7.35 -9.54
C GLN A 225 29.64 8.35 -10.12
N GLU A 226 28.36 8.22 -9.76
CA GLU A 226 27.28 9.11 -10.18
C GLU A 226 27.21 10.42 -9.38
N GLY A 227 28.22 10.68 -8.54
CA GLY A 227 28.29 11.89 -7.74
C GLY A 227 27.19 12.00 -6.68
N VAL A 228 26.59 10.87 -6.29
CA VAL A 228 25.65 10.85 -5.18
C VAL A 228 26.40 11.11 -3.89
N GLY A 229 26.09 12.22 -3.25
CA GLY A 229 26.70 12.63 -1.99
C GLY A 229 26.21 11.84 -0.78
N ASN A 230 25.89 12.55 0.31
CA ASN A 230 25.27 11.93 1.47
C ASN A 230 23.88 11.38 1.10
N VAL A 231 23.59 10.14 1.47
CA VAL A 231 22.24 9.56 1.34
C VAL A 231 21.47 9.90 2.60
N ASP A 232 20.48 10.77 2.51
CA ASP A 232 19.75 11.29 3.68
C ASP A 232 18.63 10.34 4.13
N VAL A 233 18.04 9.60 3.18
CA VAL A 233 16.98 8.63 3.46
C VAL A 233 17.17 7.38 2.60
N VAL A 234 17.03 6.21 3.21
CA VAL A 234 16.93 4.93 2.50
C VAL A 234 15.59 4.30 2.84
N ILE A 235 14.81 3.96 1.81
CA ILE A 235 13.49 3.32 1.96
C ILE A 235 13.59 1.90 1.40
N GLU A 236 13.51 0.91 2.27
CA GLU A 236 13.57 -0.49 1.92
C GLU A 236 12.14 -1.02 1.70
N CYS A 237 11.82 -1.52 0.48
CA CYS A 237 10.49 -1.94 0.06
C CYS A 237 10.41 -3.42 -0.37
N VAL A 238 11.43 -4.23 -0.07
CA VAL A 238 11.50 -5.65 -0.47
C VAL A 238 11.10 -6.59 0.67
N GLY A 239 11.46 -6.22 1.92
CA GLY A 239 11.18 -7.02 3.11
C GLY A 239 12.08 -8.25 3.24
N LYS A 240 13.38 -8.12 2.95
CA LYS A 240 14.35 -9.19 3.15
C LYS A 240 15.51 -8.74 4.04
N PRO A 241 16.04 -9.61 4.91
CA PRO A 241 17.18 -9.25 5.76
C PRO A 241 18.34 -8.62 4.98
N VAL A 242 18.72 -9.20 3.85
CA VAL A 242 19.84 -8.72 3.03
C VAL A 242 19.61 -7.31 2.47
N THR A 243 18.38 -6.96 2.11
CA THR A 243 18.07 -5.62 1.58
C THR A 243 17.96 -4.58 2.69
N ILE A 244 17.53 -4.97 3.90
CA ILE A 244 17.53 -4.11 5.08
C ILE A 244 18.99 -3.83 5.53
N GLU A 245 19.84 -4.85 5.57
CA GLU A 245 21.27 -4.67 5.88
C GLU A 245 21.95 -3.79 4.84
N GLN A 246 21.65 -3.96 3.55
CA GLN A 246 22.12 -3.07 2.48
C GLN A 246 21.65 -1.62 2.71
N ALA A 247 20.40 -1.41 3.11
CA ALA A 247 19.87 -0.08 3.40
C ALA A 247 20.66 0.62 4.52
N ILE A 248 20.99 -0.10 5.60
CA ILE A 248 21.81 0.43 6.70
C ILE A 248 23.22 0.75 6.23
N GLN A 249 23.82 -0.12 5.39
CA GLN A 249 25.18 0.05 4.87
C GLN A 249 25.31 1.32 4.02
N ILE A 250 24.37 1.57 3.08
CA ILE A 250 24.44 2.70 2.13
C ILE A 250 23.94 4.02 2.73
N ALA A 251 23.27 3.98 3.87
CA ALA A 251 22.81 5.16 4.58
C ALA A 251 23.96 6.10 4.93
N GLY A 252 23.81 7.38 4.65
CA GLY A 252 24.78 8.41 4.95
C GLY A 252 24.75 8.87 6.40
N HIS A 253 25.46 9.95 6.73
CA HIS A 253 25.40 10.54 8.07
C HIS A 253 24.05 11.19 8.33
N LYS A 254 23.51 10.98 9.54
CA LYS A 254 22.19 11.46 9.99
C LYS A 254 21.03 10.95 9.13
N ALA A 255 21.22 9.83 8.43
CA ALA A 255 20.20 9.28 7.56
C ALA A 255 19.09 8.59 8.35
N THR A 256 17.89 8.61 7.76
CA THR A 256 16.79 7.75 8.16
C THR A 256 16.74 6.50 7.27
N VAL A 257 16.73 5.32 7.87
CA VAL A 257 16.49 4.05 7.21
C VAL A 257 15.06 3.60 7.54
N MET A 258 14.19 3.63 6.54
CA MET A 258 12.80 3.20 6.62
C MET A 258 12.69 1.74 6.16
N MET A 259 12.43 0.83 7.09
CA MET A 259 12.11 -0.57 6.83
C MET A 259 10.61 -0.67 6.55
N PHE A 260 10.22 -0.55 5.28
CA PHE A 260 8.82 -0.57 4.86
C PHE A 260 8.38 -1.94 4.35
N GLY A 261 9.28 -2.70 3.75
CA GLY A 261 9.02 -4.06 3.31
C GLY A 261 8.68 -4.99 4.48
N LEU A 262 7.65 -5.82 4.32
CA LEU A 262 7.24 -6.77 5.34
C LEU A 262 8.14 -8.02 5.31
N THR A 263 8.87 -8.27 6.40
CA THR A 263 9.63 -9.52 6.62
C THR A 263 8.73 -10.60 7.24
N LYS A 264 9.20 -11.84 7.22
CA LYS A 264 8.59 -12.89 8.05
C LYS A 264 8.86 -12.62 9.54
N PRO A 265 7.95 -13.04 10.44
CA PRO A 265 8.07 -12.72 11.87
C PRO A 265 9.32 -13.25 12.57
N ASP A 266 9.93 -14.31 12.04
CA ASP A 266 11.11 -14.99 12.57
C ASP A 266 12.43 -14.56 11.90
N GLU A 267 12.37 -13.70 10.86
CA GLU A 267 13.56 -13.18 10.21
C GLU A 267 14.25 -12.12 11.08
N THR A 268 15.57 -12.15 11.06
CA THR A 268 16.42 -11.23 11.84
C THR A 268 17.46 -10.58 10.92
N ILE A 269 17.95 -9.41 11.33
CA ILE A 269 19.05 -8.69 10.67
C ILE A 269 20.22 -8.51 11.62
N THR A 270 21.42 -8.34 11.07
CA THR A 270 22.61 -7.96 11.83
C THR A 270 22.83 -6.46 11.75
N VAL A 271 22.83 -5.81 12.89
CA VAL A 271 23.12 -4.38 12.99
C VAL A 271 24.41 -4.17 13.79
N LYS A 272 25.32 -3.33 13.28
CA LYS A 272 26.54 -2.92 14.00
C LYS A 272 26.24 -1.62 14.77
N PRO A 273 26.07 -1.67 16.11
CA PRO A 273 25.69 -0.48 16.88
C PRO A 273 26.68 0.67 16.75
N PHE A 274 27.96 0.38 16.57
CA PHE A 274 28.99 1.40 16.38
C PHE A 274 28.78 2.20 15.08
N GLU A 275 28.37 1.56 13.99
CA GLU A 275 28.07 2.25 12.72
C GLU A 275 26.84 3.14 12.87
N VAL A 276 25.78 2.64 13.55
CA VAL A 276 24.57 3.43 13.86
C VAL A 276 24.94 4.67 14.67
N PHE A 277 25.77 4.49 15.72
CA PHE A 277 26.25 5.60 16.55
C PHE A 277 27.09 6.59 15.74
N GLN A 278 28.08 6.11 14.97
CA GLN A 278 29.01 6.98 14.24
C GLN A 278 28.31 7.80 13.15
N LYS A 279 27.30 7.23 12.51
CA LYS A 279 26.52 7.90 11.47
C LYS A 279 25.30 8.65 12.03
N GLU A 280 24.95 8.52 13.31
CA GLU A 280 23.71 9.03 13.92
C GLU A 280 22.45 8.57 13.14
N LEU A 281 22.36 7.27 12.81
CA LEU A 281 21.27 6.74 12.03
C LEU A 281 19.97 6.65 12.82
N VAL A 282 18.84 6.94 12.16
CA VAL A 282 17.49 6.64 12.62
C VAL A 282 17.00 5.39 11.88
N LEU A 283 16.76 4.29 12.60
CA LEU A 283 16.13 3.09 12.06
C LEU A 283 14.65 3.12 12.44
N THR A 284 13.76 3.10 11.47
CA THR A 284 12.32 3.23 11.67
C THR A 284 11.52 2.34 10.73
N SER A 285 10.23 2.20 11.01
CA SER A 285 9.26 1.48 10.17
C SER A 285 7.93 2.22 10.16
N SER A 286 6.99 1.77 9.33
CA SER A 286 5.66 2.35 9.20
C SER A 286 4.61 1.24 9.25
N TYR A 287 3.50 1.49 9.95
CA TYR A 287 2.40 0.54 10.07
C TYR A 287 1.10 1.16 9.59
N ILE A 288 0.49 0.56 8.57
CA ILE A 288 -0.73 1.00 7.88
C ILE A 288 -0.76 2.51 7.53
N ASN A 289 -1.94 3.16 7.53
CA ASN A 289 -2.18 4.47 6.90
C ASN A 289 -2.89 5.51 7.82
N PRO A 290 -2.45 5.70 9.10
CA PRO A 290 -3.15 6.59 10.01
C PRO A 290 -3.26 8.02 9.46
N TYR A 291 -4.51 8.51 9.29
CA TYR A 291 -4.85 9.88 8.86
C TYR A 291 -4.28 10.32 7.49
N THR A 292 -3.78 9.39 6.66
CA THR A 292 -3.16 9.74 5.37
C THR A 292 -4.08 9.59 4.17
N GLN A 293 -5.22 8.88 4.30
CA GLN A 293 -6.13 8.55 3.20
C GLN A 293 -6.58 9.79 2.38
N ARG A 294 -7.02 10.85 3.05
CA ARG A 294 -7.44 12.10 2.38
C ARG A 294 -6.28 12.77 1.61
N ARG A 295 -5.08 12.75 2.17
CA ARG A 295 -3.89 13.34 1.53
C ARG A 295 -3.46 12.52 0.32
N ALA A 296 -3.50 11.21 0.43
CA ALA A 296 -3.20 10.27 -0.66
C ALA A 296 -4.16 10.49 -1.84
N LEU A 297 -5.47 10.54 -1.56
CA LEU A 297 -6.46 10.84 -2.58
C LEU A 297 -6.20 12.20 -3.26
N GLY A 298 -5.87 13.24 -2.50
CA GLY A 298 -5.53 14.55 -3.06
C GLY A 298 -4.32 14.55 -3.98
N LEU A 299 -3.32 13.70 -3.73
CA LEU A 299 -2.16 13.53 -4.62
C LEU A 299 -2.54 12.81 -5.92
N ILE A 300 -3.44 11.83 -5.85
CA ILE A 300 -3.97 11.13 -7.02
C ILE A 300 -4.86 12.06 -7.85
N ASP A 301 -5.84 12.71 -7.22
CA ASP A 301 -6.80 13.61 -7.87
C ASP A 301 -6.10 14.80 -8.59
N SER A 302 -5.00 15.29 -8.02
CA SER A 302 -4.19 16.36 -8.61
C SER A 302 -3.23 15.91 -9.72
N GLY A 303 -3.14 14.60 -9.99
CA GLY A 303 -2.20 14.05 -10.98
C GLY A 303 -0.73 14.13 -10.57
N ARG A 304 -0.43 14.38 -9.30
CA ARG A 304 0.95 14.42 -8.78
C ARG A 304 1.58 13.04 -8.59
N LEU A 305 0.75 11.99 -8.63
CA LEU A 305 1.18 10.59 -8.61
C LEU A 305 0.61 9.88 -9.84
N ASP A 306 1.48 9.25 -10.62
CA ASP A 306 1.05 8.31 -11.65
C ASP A 306 0.88 6.92 -11.00
N VAL A 307 -0.37 6.57 -10.68
CA VAL A 307 -0.74 5.25 -10.21
C VAL A 307 -1.24 4.36 -11.35
N SER A 308 -1.67 4.96 -12.46
CA SER A 308 -2.26 4.24 -13.61
C SER A 308 -1.23 3.37 -14.33
N SER A 309 -0.01 3.87 -14.51
CA SER A 309 1.09 3.12 -15.15
C SER A 309 1.54 1.88 -14.38
N MET A 310 1.10 1.71 -13.14
CA MET A 310 1.41 0.54 -12.31
C MET A 310 0.37 -0.56 -12.42
N VAL A 311 -0.80 -0.28 -13.02
CA VAL A 311 -1.88 -1.27 -13.19
C VAL A 311 -1.55 -2.17 -14.37
N ALA A 312 -1.27 -3.44 -14.08
CA ALA A 312 -0.97 -4.44 -15.12
C ALA A 312 -2.23 -4.89 -15.85
N LYS A 313 -3.33 -5.09 -15.10
CA LYS A 313 -4.58 -5.61 -15.68
C LYS A 313 -5.77 -5.35 -14.79
N VAL A 314 -6.93 -5.09 -15.42
CA VAL A 314 -8.25 -5.15 -14.77
C VAL A 314 -8.89 -6.50 -15.08
N ALA A 315 -8.97 -7.36 -14.06
CA ALA A 315 -9.41 -8.75 -14.12
C ALA A 315 -10.80 -8.93 -13.49
N SER A 316 -11.41 -10.10 -13.69
CA SER A 316 -12.66 -10.52 -13.07
C SER A 316 -12.44 -11.23 -11.73
N LEU A 317 -13.52 -11.41 -10.94
CA LEU A 317 -13.48 -12.24 -9.72
C LEU A 317 -13.02 -13.68 -10.01
N ASN A 318 -13.37 -14.24 -11.16
CA ASN A 318 -12.99 -15.61 -11.53
C ASN A 318 -11.48 -15.77 -11.73
N GLU A 319 -10.74 -14.71 -12.03
CA GLU A 319 -9.30 -14.72 -12.21
C GLU A 319 -8.52 -14.55 -10.90
N LEU A 320 -9.21 -14.10 -9.81
CA LEU A 320 -8.58 -13.75 -8.54
C LEU A 320 -7.77 -14.91 -7.94
N GLY A 321 -8.31 -16.13 -7.93
CA GLY A 321 -7.60 -17.30 -7.39
C GLY A 321 -6.28 -17.59 -8.13
N ALA A 322 -6.25 -17.44 -9.45
CA ALA A 322 -5.03 -17.57 -10.25
C ALA A 322 -4.02 -16.46 -9.94
N ILE A 323 -4.49 -15.22 -9.78
CA ILE A 323 -3.63 -14.07 -9.45
C ILE A 323 -2.99 -14.26 -8.06
N LEU A 324 -3.77 -14.73 -7.07
CA LEU A 324 -3.26 -14.97 -5.71
C LEU A 324 -2.25 -16.11 -5.65
N SER A 325 -2.41 -17.14 -6.47
CA SER A 325 -1.54 -18.33 -6.47
C SER A 325 -0.28 -18.20 -7.31
N ASP A 326 -0.26 -17.34 -8.36
CA ASP A 326 0.86 -17.25 -9.31
C ASP A 326 1.75 -16.01 -9.07
N PRO A 327 2.98 -16.18 -8.53
CA PRO A 327 3.93 -15.09 -8.36
C PRO A 327 4.33 -14.40 -9.67
N ALA A 328 4.31 -15.11 -10.83
CA ALA A 328 4.69 -14.52 -12.10
C ALA A 328 3.66 -13.49 -12.58
N LEU A 329 2.36 -13.75 -12.36
CA LEU A 329 1.32 -12.77 -12.62
C LEU A 329 1.51 -11.52 -11.75
N ARG A 330 1.72 -11.70 -10.45
CA ARG A 330 1.90 -10.57 -9.51
C ARG A 330 3.15 -9.74 -9.79
N ALA A 331 4.18 -10.34 -10.39
CA ALA A 331 5.39 -9.63 -10.77
C ALA A 331 5.18 -8.62 -11.92
N MET A 332 4.09 -8.74 -12.68
CA MET A 332 3.77 -7.86 -13.81
C MET A 332 3.28 -6.46 -13.39
N GLY A 333 2.83 -6.29 -12.15
CA GLY A 333 2.30 -5.02 -11.61
C GLY A 333 1.03 -5.23 -10.80
N LYS A 334 0.30 -4.15 -10.55
CA LYS A 334 -0.95 -4.16 -9.79
C LYS A 334 -2.09 -4.76 -10.61
N TYR A 335 -2.75 -5.74 -10.03
CA TYR A 335 -4.02 -6.25 -10.53
C TYR A 335 -5.18 -5.54 -9.83
N ILE A 336 -6.16 -5.14 -10.61
CA ILE A 336 -7.42 -4.57 -10.12
C ILE A 336 -8.53 -5.56 -10.49
N ILE A 337 -9.37 -5.91 -9.55
CA ILE A 337 -10.56 -6.73 -9.79
C ILE A 337 -11.76 -5.82 -10.02
N ASP A 338 -12.43 -5.99 -11.14
CA ASP A 338 -13.76 -5.44 -11.40
C ASP A 338 -14.79 -6.57 -11.14
N PRO A 339 -15.57 -6.48 -10.03
CA PRO A 339 -16.51 -7.54 -9.68
C PRO A 339 -17.67 -7.72 -10.65
N SER A 340 -17.88 -6.75 -11.55
CA SER A 340 -18.96 -6.80 -12.54
C SER A 340 -18.61 -7.55 -13.83
N LYS A 341 -17.32 -7.93 -14.01
CA LYS A 341 -16.83 -8.69 -15.18
C LYS A 341 -17.07 -10.17 -15.09
#